data_5983c9395820373787ffb0639f1f9a55
#
_entry.id   5983c9395820373787ffb0639f1f9a55
#
_cell.length_a   1.000
_cell.length_b   1.000
_cell.length_c   1.000
_cell.angle_alpha   90.00
_cell.angle_beta   90.00
_cell.angle_gamma   90.00
#
_symmetry.space_group_name_H-M   'P 1'
#
loop_
_entity.id
_entity.type
_entity.pdbx_description
1 polymer ?
#
loop_
_entity_poly.entity_id
_entity_poly.type
_entity_poly.pdbx_seq_one_letter_code
_entity_poly.pdbx_strand_id
1 'polypeptide(L)'
;MQSSIPLAERLRPTTLDDYIGQKHIIGEHAVLRRAIESGRVPSMIFWGPPGVGKTTLAFIISKQVKRQFFQLSAVSSGVKEVREVIDRARMAPEAPILFIDEIHRFSKSQQDSLLGAVERGLVTLIGATTENPSFEVISPLLSRCQVYVLKSLEKEDLEILLDKAVKALEYDFGKKITVKEPEALMQISGGDGRKLLNAVELVVTSLNDLDIAAEELVITNDFTTDCIQSNLVKYDKQGEMHYDIISAFIKSMRGSDPNAALYYLARMIEAGEDPLFIARRMLILSSEDIGNANPNALLLANACFDAVNKIGWPESRIILAQTVTYLASSPKSNAAVSAIDAAQALVRETGDLPVPLHLRNAPTKLMKDLGYSDGYKYAHAYQGNFVEQEFLPTEISGTVLYEPQDNPRERELRKNLREKWKEKYGY
;
A
#
# COMPACT_ATOMS: atom_id res chain seq x y z
N MET A 1 34.60 -12.45 -16.93
CA MET A 1 33.96 -13.11 -15.77
C MET A 1 32.65 -12.37 -15.48
N GLN A 2 31.52 -13.02 -15.67
CA GLN A 2 30.24 -12.44 -15.27
C GLN A 2 30.27 -12.06 -13.78
N SER A 3 29.94 -10.83 -13.46
CA SER A 3 29.81 -10.39 -12.08
C SER A 3 28.63 -11.12 -11.43
N SER A 4 28.84 -11.73 -10.27
CA SER A 4 27.76 -12.34 -9.47
C SER A 4 26.80 -11.31 -8.87
N ILE A 5 27.11 -10.00 -9.03
CA ILE A 5 26.30 -8.90 -8.50
C ILE A 5 25.28 -8.48 -9.58
N PRO A 6 23.97 -8.44 -9.27
CA PRO A 6 22.95 -8.01 -10.21
C PRO A 6 23.21 -6.63 -10.81
N LEU A 7 22.87 -6.43 -12.08
CA LEU A 7 23.11 -5.18 -12.81
C LEU A 7 22.49 -3.96 -12.08
N ALA A 8 21.30 -4.12 -11.52
CA ALA A 8 20.62 -3.08 -10.74
C ALA A 8 21.42 -2.61 -9.51
N GLU A 9 22.21 -3.47 -8.90
CA GLU A 9 23.08 -3.10 -7.78
C GLU A 9 24.37 -2.44 -8.27
N ARG A 10 24.96 -2.95 -9.34
CA ARG A 10 26.19 -2.39 -9.94
C ARG A 10 26.00 -0.98 -10.50
N LEU A 11 24.83 -0.73 -11.11
CA LEU A 11 24.49 0.59 -11.66
C LEU A 11 23.84 1.54 -10.65
N ARG A 12 23.83 1.17 -9.38
CA ARG A 12 23.29 2.04 -8.33
C ARG A 12 24.12 3.33 -8.26
N PRO A 13 23.51 4.51 -8.49
CA PRO A 13 24.22 5.78 -8.41
C PRO A 13 24.78 6.04 -7.01
N THR A 14 25.94 6.68 -6.97
CA THR A 14 26.65 6.99 -5.71
C THR A 14 26.69 8.49 -5.40
N THR A 15 26.33 9.33 -6.37
CA THR A 15 26.28 10.80 -6.25
C THR A 15 24.91 11.31 -6.65
N LEU A 16 24.56 12.55 -6.24
CA LEU A 16 23.31 13.20 -6.67
C LEU A 16 23.28 13.49 -8.17
N ASP A 17 24.41 13.74 -8.78
CA ASP A 17 24.51 14.07 -10.21
C ASP A 17 24.32 12.83 -11.09
N ASP A 18 24.67 11.65 -10.60
CA ASP A 18 24.42 10.38 -11.28
C ASP A 18 23.00 9.85 -11.09
N TYR A 19 22.24 10.44 -10.14
CA TYR A 19 20.91 9.99 -9.79
C TYR A 19 19.90 10.40 -10.88
N ILE A 20 19.24 9.42 -11.49
CA ILE A 20 18.33 9.62 -12.61
C ILE A 20 16.92 9.91 -12.09
N GLY A 21 16.25 10.89 -12.70
CA GLY A 21 14.89 11.28 -12.37
C GLY A 21 14.78 12.20 -11.15
N GLN A 22 13.56 12.38 -10.66
CA GLN A 22 13.20 13.15 -9.46
C GLN A 22 13.71 14.61 -9.44
N LYS A 23 13.83 15.24 -10.60
CA LYS A 23 14.35 16.63 -10.73
C LYS A 23 13.60 17.65 -9.87
N HIS A 24 12.31 17.40 -9.56
CA HIS A 24 11.50 18.24 -8.68
C HIS A 24 11.95 18.21 -7.21
N ILE A 25 12.69 17.17 -6.78
CA ILE A 25 13.16 16.99 -5.40
C ILE A 25 14.66 17.32 -5.29
N ILE A 26 15.46 16.89 -6.28
CA ILE A 26 16.94 16.97 -6.24
C ILE A 26 17.55 17.78 -7.36
N GLY A 27 16.76 18.47 -8.20
CA GLY A 27 17.30 19.39 -9.21
C GLY A 27 18.10 20.55 -8.56
N GLU A 28 18.89 21.29 -9.35
CA GLU A 28 19.85 22.31 -8.87
C GLU A 28 19.26 23.31 -7.87
N HIS A 29 17.98 23.67 -8.00
CA HIS A 29 17.30 24.63 -7.12
C HIS A 29 16.37 23.99 -6.08
N ALA A 30 16.33 22.66 -6.02
CA ALA A 30 15.44 21.96 -5.11
C ALA A 30 15.86 22.13 -3.64
N VAL A 31 14.85 22.24 -2.77
CA VAL A 31 15.06 22.45 -1.33
C VAL A 31 15.87 21.32 -0.70
N LEU A 32 15.56 20.07 -1.06
CA LEU A 32 16.27 18.91 -0.52
C LEU A 32 17.75 18.90 -0.97
N ARG A 33 18.05 19.22 -2.23
CA ARG A 33 19.43 19.29 -2.72
C ARG A 33 20.24 20.29 -1.90
N ARG A 34 19.72 21.49 -1.69
CA ARG A 34 20.38 22.51 -0.86
C ARG A 34 20.58 22.07 0.59
N ALA A 35 19.59 21.36 1.17
CA ALA A 35 19.71 20.81 2.52
C ALA A 35 20.84 19.77 2.60
N ILE A 36 20.96 18.90 1.60
CA ILE A 36 22.01 17.88 1.50
C ILE A 36 23.40 18.56 1.35
N GLU A 37 23.53 19.51 0.44
CA GLU A 37 24.78 20.23 0.18
C GLU A 37 25.24 21.04 1.39
N SER A 38 24.31 21.60 2.17
CA SER A 38 24.61 22.31 3.42
C SER A 38 24.86 21.39 4.63
N GLY A 39 24.73 20.08 4.49
CA GLY A 39 24.86 19.09 5.57
C GLY A 39 23.70 19.08 6.59
N ARG A 40 22.66 19.92 6.38
CA ARG A 40 21.52 20.08 7.30
C ARG A 40 20.31 19.29 6.81
N VAL A 41 20.41 17.98 6.86
CA VAL A 41 19.35 17.08 6.38
C VAL A 41 18.33 16.86 7.49
N PRO A 42 17.03 17.20 7.28
CA PRO A 42 15.97 16.92 8.24
C PRO A 42 15.57 15.44 8.21
N SER A 43 14.84 15.00 9.23
CA SER A 43 14.13 13.73 9.14
C SER A 43 13.04 13.79 8.07
N MET A 44 12.86 12.71 7.29
CA MET A 44 11.97 12.71 6.13
C MET A 44 11.35 11.35 5.84
N ILE A 45 10.27 11.38 5.07
CA ILE A 45 9.62 10.20 4.52
C ILE A 45 9.65 10.30 3.00
N PHE A 46 10.20 9.28 2.34
CA PHE A 46 10.13 9.10 0.89
C PHE A 46 8.92 8.26 0.53
N TRP A 47 7.95 8.87 -0.12
CA TRP A 47 6.74 8.20 -0.58
C TRP A 47 6.71 8.11 -2.10
N GLY A 48 6.47 6.93 -2.63
CA GLY A 48 6.34 6.73 -4.08
C GLY A 48 6.41 5.25 -4.46
N PRO A 49 6.16 4.92 -5.73
CA PRO A 49 6.12 3.55 -6.23
C PRO A 49 7.46 2.81 -6.03
N PRO A 50 7.50 1.48 -6.17
CA PRO A 50 8.73 0.72 -6.12
C PRO A 50 9.70 1.13 -7.24
N GLY A 51 10.98 0.83 -7.09
CA GLY A 51 12.01 1.00 -8.12
C GLY A 51 12.39 2.44 -8.51
N VAL A 52 11.79 3.47 -7.90
CA VAL A 52 12.07 4.90 -8.20
C VAL A 52 13.29 5.46 -7.48
N GLY A 53 14.04 4.63 -6.73
CA GLY A 53 15.31 5.00 -6.13
C GLY A 53 15.27 5.50 -4.68
N LYS A 54 14.18 5.29 -3.89
CA LYS A 54 14.07 5.73 -2.48
C LYS A 54 15.28 5.34 -1.63
N THR A 55 15.62 4.06 -1.62
CA THR A 55 16.79 3.51 -0.88
C THR A 55 18.12 4.09 -1.37
N THR A 56 18.24 4.23 -2.68
CA THR A 56 19.42 4.80 -3.34
C THR A 56 19.61 6.26 -2.93
N LEU A 57 18.56 7.07 -2.94
CA LEU A 57 18.63 8.47 -2.52
C LEU A 57 19.03 8.61 -1.05
N ALA A 58 18.48 7.78 -0.16
CA ALA A 58 18.87 7.76 1.25
C ALA A 58 20.35 7.45 1.44
N PHE A 59 20.88 6.49 0.67
CA PHE A 59 22.29 6.13 0.70
C PHE A 59 23.20 7.26 0.17
N ILE A 60 22.83 7.89 -0.95
CA ILE A 60 23.56 9.06 -1.49
C ILE A 60 23.60 10.18 -0.47
N ILE A 61 22.48 10.50 0.18
CA ILE A 61 22.41 11.52 1.22
C ILE A 61 23.39 11.22 2.32
N SER A 62 23.43 9.97 2.83
CA SER A 62 24.33 9.60 3.93
C SER A 62 25.80 9.77 3.56
N LYS A 63 26.17 9.40 2.34
CA LYS A 63 27.52 9.59 1.81
C LYS A 63 27.90 11.06 1.68
N GLN A 64 26.98 11.87 1.11
CA GLN A 64 27.21 13.29 0.88
C GLN A 64 27.43 14.05 2.19
N VAL A 65 26.63 13.75 3.23
CA VAL A 65 26.76 14.39 4.55
C VAL A 65 27.80 13.70 5.45
N LYS A 66 28.45 12.63 4.97
CA LYS A 66 29.49 11.86 5.68
C LYS A 66 29.05 11.32 7.05
N ARG A 67 27.76 10.99 7.19
CA ARG A 67 27.19 10.43 8.41
C ARG A 67 27.07 8.92 8.33
N GLN A 68 27.18 8.26 9.47
CA GLN A 68 26.96 6.82 9.57
C GLN A 68 25.54 6.45 9.11
N PHE A 69 25.41 5.36 8.35
CA PHE A 69 24.15 4.88 7.78
C PHE A 69 23.76 3.56 8.42
N PHE A 70 22.61 3.55 9.07
CA PHE A 70 21.95 2.33 9.56
C PHE A 70 20.74 2.05 8.71
N GLN A 71 20.62 0.83 8.24
CA GLN A 71 19.48 0.39 7.44
C GLN A 71 18.70 -0.70 8.21
N LEU A 72 17.41 -0.50 8.36
CA LEU A 72 16.46 -1.48 8.86
C LEU A 72 15.41 -1.75 7.80
N SER A 73 14.99 -3.02 7.69
CA SER A 73 13.83 -3.39 6.89
C SER A 73 12.66 -3.65 7.85
N ALA A 74 11.56 -2.94 7.66
CA ALA A 74 10.38 -3.14 8.50
C ALA A 74 9.74 -4.53 8.35
N VAL A 75 10.12 -5.29 7.32
CA VAL A 75 9.70 -6.68 7.12
C VAL A 75 10.40 -7.65 8.08
N SER A 76 11.69 -7.41 8.39
CA SER A 76 12.53 -8.34 9.16
C SER A 76 13.01 -7.80 10.50
N SER A 77 12.86 -6.48 10.75
CA SER A 77 13.38 -5.84 11.97
C SER A 77 12.28 -5.62 13.01
N GLY A 78 12.58 -5.95 14.28
CA GLY A 78 11.70 -5.75 15.41
C GLY A 78 12.06 -4.53 16.26
N VAL A 79 11.39 -4.35 17.40
CA VAL A 79 11.66 -3.27 18.37
C VAL A 79 13.07 -3.36 18.93
N LYS A 80 13.63 -4.57 19.03
CA LYS A 80 14.98 -4.81 19.53
C LYS A 80 16.04 -4.17 18.65
N GLU A 81 15.99 -4.43 17.36
CA GLU A 81 16.92 -3.88 16.37
C GLU A 81 16.83 -2.35 16.31
N VAL A 82 15.63 -1.78 16.41
CA VAL A 82 15.43 -0.32 16.50
C VAL A 82 16.14 0.25 17.75
N ARG A 83 15.98 -0.38 18.91
CA ARG A 83 16.66 0.06 20.14
C ARG A 83 18.17 -0.04 20.05
N GLU A 84 18.68 -1.13 19.51
CA GLU A 84 20.14 -1.31 19.32
C GLU A 84 20.75 -0.20 18.45
N VAL A 85 20.06 0.21 17.38
CA VAL A 85 20.50 1.33 16.54
C VAL A 85 20.46 2.65 17.31
N ILE A 86 19.39 2.92 18.08
CA ILE A 86 19.26 4.12 18.91
C ILE A 86 20.38 4.17 19.97
N ASP A 87 20.71 3.04 20.59
CA ASP A 87 21.77 2.97 21.59
C ASP A 87 23.15 3.22 20.97
N ARG A 88 23.42 2.72 19.77
CA ARG A 88 24.62 3.04 19.01
C ARG A 88 24.67 4.51 18.61
N ALA A 89 23.54 5.07 18.22
CA ALA A 89 23.45 6.49 17.85
C ALA A 89 23.79 7.44 19.02
N ARG A 90 23.49 7.05 20.25
CA ARG A 90 23.86 7.82 21.46
C ARG A 90 25.37 7.96 21.66
N MET A 91 26.15 7.01 21.14
CA MET A 91 27.61 7.00 21.25
C MET A 91 28.27 7.62 20.02
N ALA A 92 27.51 7.95 18.99
CA ALA A 92 28.05 8.52 17.76
C ALA A 92 28.39 10.02 17.96
N PRO A 93 29.48 10.53 17.37
CA PRO A 93 29.87 11.94 17.46
C PRO A 93 28.88 12.86 16.73
N GLU A 94 28.21 12.35 15.72
CA GLU A 94 27.17 13.04 14.96
C GLU A 94 25.95 12.11 14.81
N ALA A 95 24.74 12.71 14.74
CA ALA A 95 23.51 11.97 14.55
C ALA A 95 23.56 11.13 13.25
N PRO A 96 23.55 9.80 13.33
CA PRO A 96 23.57 8.95 12.16
C PRO A 96 22.25 9.05 11.37
N ILE A 97 22.29 8.64 10.12
CA ILE A 97 21.08 8.45 9.32
C ILE A 97 20.55 7.04 9.60
N LEU A 98 19.30 6.97 10.07
CA LEU A 98 18.55 5.74 10.20
C LEU A 98 17.57 5.64 9.03
N PHE A 99 17.86 4.75 8.10
CA PHE A 99 16.96 4.42 6.98
C PHE A 99 16.09 3.23 7.34
N ILE A 100 14.77 3.40 7.17
CA ILE A 100 13.78 2.33 7.37
C ILE A 100 13.04 2.10 6.08
N ASP A 101 13.30 0.94 5.45
CA ASP A 101 12.58 0.53 4.25
C ASP A 101 11.21 -0.05 4.62
N GLU A 102 10.19 0.30 3.83
CA GLU A 102 8.79 -0.10 4.02
C GLU A 102 8.27 0.25 5.43
N ILE A 103 8.52 1.49 5.91
CA ILE A 103 8.19 1.95 7.27
C ILE A 103 6.72 1.73 7.65
N HIS A 104 5.81 1.66 6.68
CA HIS A 104 4.39 1.36 6.86
C HIS A 104 4.15 -0.04 7.46
N ARG A 105 5.10 -0.96 7.35
CA ARG A 105 5.02 -2.30 7.95
C ARG A 105 5.41 -2.34 9.43
N PHE A 106 5.96 -1.26 9.95
CA PHE A 106 6.17 -1.15 11.38
C PHE A 106 4.86 -0.95 12.12
N SER A 107 4.62 -1.73 13.16
CA SER A 107 3.50 -1.51 14.07
C SER A 107 3.58 -0.11 14.72
N LYS A 108 2.45 0.39 15.21
CA LYS A 108 2.41 1.68 15.93
C LYS A 108 3.42 1.74 17.07
N SER A 109 3.58 0.66 17.84
CA SER A 109 4.56 0.58 18.94
C SER A 109 6.03 0.66 18.45
N GLN A 110 6.32 0.11 17.27
CA GLN A 110 7.66 0.23 16.68
C GLN A 110 7.93 1.66 16.23
N GLN A 111 6.95 2.29 15.60
CA GLN A 111 7.05 3.70 15.18
C GLN A 111 7.14 4.63 16.40
N ASP A 112 6.39 4.38 17.48
CA ASP A 112 6.48 5.14 18.73
C ASP A 112 7.89 5.06 19.36
N SER A 113 8.57 3.92 19.23
CA SER A 113 9.93 3.76 19.74
C SER A 113 10.96 4.68 19.07
N LEU A 114 10.67 5.16 17.85
CA LEU A 114 11.51 6.10 17.10
C LEU A 114 11.33 7.55 17.56
N LEU A 115 10.15 7.91 18.07
CA LEU A 115 9.78 9.32 18.38
C LEU A 115 10.84 10.01 19.24
N GLY A 116 11.19 9.43 20.36
CA GLY A 116 12.14 10.03 21.28
C GLY A 116 13.55 10.20 20.71
N ALA A 117 13.95 9.36 19.76
CA ALA A 117 15.25 9.48 19.09
C ALA A 117 15.22 10.59 18.01
N VAL A 118 14.12 10.69 17.25
CA VAL A 118 13.92 11.74 16.24
C VAL A 118 13.77 13.11 16.91
N GLU A 119 12.96 13.22 17.95
CA GLU A 119 12.74 14.47 18.70
C GLU A 119 14.02 15.07 19.28
N ARG A 120 14.86 14.21 19.85
CA ARG A 120 16.13 14.65 20.46
C ARG A 120 17.26 14.79 19.45
N GLY A 121 17.01 14.56 18.16
CA GLY A 121 18.01 14.61 17.14
C GLY A 121 19.12 13.55 17.28
N LEU A 122 18.85 12.44 17.99
CA LEU A 122 19.80 11.33 18.14
C LEU A 122 20.02 10.59 16.82
N VAL A 123 19.01 10.58 15.96
CA VAL A 123 19.07 10.04 14.59
C VAL A 123 18.39 11.02 13.64
N THR A 124 18.84 11.05 12.39
CA THR A 124 18.09 11.63 11.28
C THR A 124 17.35 10.47 10.60
N LEU A 125 16.02 10.44 10.75
CA LEU A 125 15.21 9.38 10.16
C LEU A 125 14.96 9.63 8.67
N ILE A 126 15.17 8.61 7.85
CA ILE A 126 14.67 8.56 6.47
C ILE A 126 13.80 7.31 6.34
N GLY A 127 12.48 7.49 6.35
CA GLY A 127 11.54 6.40 6.10
C GLY A 127 11.23 6.29 4.61
N ALA A 128 11.13 5.08 4.07
CA ALA A 128 10.65 4.82 2.72
C ALA A 128 9.33 4.04 2.77
N THR A 129 8.39 4.38 1.90
CA THR A 129 7.10 3.70 1.81
C THR A 129 6.52 3.77 0.40
N THR A 130 5.80 2.74 0.00
CA THR A 130 4.96 2.73 -1.19
C THR A 130 3.52 3.16 -0.88
N GLU A 131 3.12 3.06 0.38
CA GLU A 131 1.78 3.41 0.86
C GLU A 131 1.68 4.87 1.28
N ASN A 132 0.46 5.42 1.31
CA ASN A 132 0.25 6.82 1.71
C ASN A 132 0.63 7.02 3.20
N PRO A 133 1.67 7.83 3.49
CA PRO A 133 2.17 7.99 4.85
C PRO A 133 1.16 8.64 5.80
N SER A 134 0.15 9.35 5.28
CA SER A 134 -0.89 9.96 6.13
C SER A 134 -1.78 8.93 6.83
N PHE A 135 -1.84 7.69 6.31
CA PHE A 135 -2.62 6.60 6.90
C PHE A 135 -1.74 5.61 7.68
N GLU A 136 -0.50 5.43 7.22
CA GLU A 136 0.37 4.34 7.67
C GLU A 136 1.42 4.77 8.69
N VAL A 137 1.81 6.06 8.68
CA VAL A 137 2.78 6.61 9.63
C VAL A 137 2.03 7.35 10.73
N ILE A 138 2.38 7.08 11.99
CA ILE A 138 1.72 7.74 13.12
C ILE A 138 1.90 9.27 13.06
N SER A 139 0.84 10.00 13.36
CA SER A 139 0.82 11.47 13.27
C SER A 139 1.95 12.16 14.03
N PRO A 140 2.34 11.72 15.25
CA PRO A 140 3.48 12.32 15.96
C PRO A 140 4.82 12.18 15.21
N LEU A 141 5.05 11.07 14.52
CA LEU A 141 6.27 10.87 13.75
C LEU A 141 6.21 11.67 12.45
N LEU A 142 5.06 11.66 11.77
CA LEU A 142 4.83 12.39 10.53
C LEU A 142 5.00 13.91 10.71
N SER A 143 4.56 14.47 11.84
CA SER A 143 4.71 15.91 12.14
C SER A 143 6.17 16.36 12.31
N ARG A 144 7.10 15.42 12.48
CA ARG A 144 8.56 15.67 12.65
C ARG A 144 9.37 15.33 11.40
N CYS A 145 8.72 14.86 10.37
CA CYS A 145 9.35 14.46 9.12
C CYS A 145 8.81 15.30 7.95
N GLN A 146 9.68 15.66 7.02
CA GLN A 146 9.27 16.21 5.73
C GLN A 146 8.91 15.07 4.79
N VAL A 147 7.76 15.17 4.11
CA VAL A 147 7.33 14.16 3.14
C VAL A 147 7.77 14.59 1.75
N TYR A 148 8.53 13.73 1.07
CA TYR A 148 8.91 13.91 -0.32
C TYR A 148 8.27 12.83 -1.17
N VAL A 149 7.52 13.26 -2.20
CA VAL A 149 6.84 12.36 -3.13
C VAL A 149 7.76 12.07 -4.31
N LEU A 150 8.19 10.81 -4.43
CA LEU A 150 8.94 10.33 -5.58
C LEU A 150 7.95 9.81 -6.63
N LYS A 151 8.19 10.17 -7.89
CA LYS A 151 7.37 9.77 -9.04
C LYS A 151 8.00 8.60 -9.77
N SER A 152 7.19 7.86 -10.52
CA SER A 152 7.71 6.91 -11.51
C SER A 152 8.70 7.60 -12.44
N LEU A 153 9.69 6.86 -12.92
CA LEU A 153 10.64 7.38 -13.90
C LEU A 153 9.93 7.67 -15.22
N GLU A 154 10.23 8.80 -15.81
CA GLU A 154 9.70 9.20 -17.11
C GLU A 154 10.45 8.45 -18.21
N LYS A 155 9.93 8.49 -19.44
CA LYS A 155 10.51 7.77 -20.59
C LYS A 155 11.98 8.15 -20.81
N GLU A 156 12.28 9.43 -20.74
CA GLU A 156 13.63 9.99 -20.90
C GLU A 156 14.60 9.48 -19.83
N ASP A 157 14.12 9.33 -18.59
CA ASP A 157 14.91 8.79 -17.47
C ASP A 157 15.23 7.31 -17.70
N LEU A 158 14.24 6.54 -18.17
CA LEU A 158 14.39 5.12 -18.50
C LEU A 158 15.33 4.91 -19.69
N GLU A 159 15.30 5.76 -20.71
CA GLU A 159 16.22 5.72 -21.86
C GLU A 159 17.68 5.92 -21.40
N ILE A 160 17.93 6.91 -20.52
CA ILE A 160 19.26 7.12 -19.92
C ILE A 160 19.71 5.89 -19.14
N LEU A 161 18.80 5.26 -18.40
CA LEU A 161 19.11 4.07 -17.60
C LEU A 161 19.39 2.86 -18.50
N LEU A 162 18.63 2.70 -19.58
CA LEU A 162 18.84 1.65 -20.59
C LEU A 162 20.22 1.78 -21.24
N ASP A 163 20.62 3.00 -21.65
CA ASP A 163 21.93 3.23 -22.25
C ASP A 163 23.07 2.88 -21.29
N LYS A 164 22.93 3.21 -20.00
CA LYS A 164 23.90 2.82 -18.97
C LYS A 164 23.96 1.29 -18.81
N ALA A 165 22.81 0.63 -18.85
CA ALA A 165 22.70 -0.82 -18.74
C ALA A 165 23.39 -1.52 -19.93
N VAL A 166 23.12 -1.08 -21.14
CA VAL A 166 23.71 -1.62 -22.37
C VAL A 166 25.24 -1.51 -22.32
N LYS A 167 25.79 -0.33 -22.02
CA LYS A 167 27.25 -0.12 -21.91
C LYS A 167 27.90 -1.03 -20.86
N ALA A 168 27.24 -1.24 -19.72
CA ALA A 168 27.77 -2.12 -18.68
C ALA A 168 27.77 -3.59 -19.14
N LEU A 169 26.73 -4.01 -19.83
CA LEU A 169 26.61 -5.38 -20.33
C LEU A 169 27.53 -5.63 -21.55
N GLU A 170 27.73 -4.64 -22.42
CA GLU A 170 28.75 -4.71 -23.49
C GLU A 170 30.14 -4.97 -22.92
N TYR A 171 30.48 -4.28 -21.82
CA TYR A 171 31.75 -4.53 -21.14
C TYR A 171 31.83 -5.93 -20.54
N ASP A 172 30.74 -6.45 -19.92
CA ASP A 172 30.70 -7.75 -19.28
C ASP A 172 30.81 -8.89 -20.27
N PHE A 173 30.11 -8.81 -21.39
CA PHE A 173 30.05 -9.86 -22.41
C PHE A 173 31.12 -9.70 -23.51
N GLY A 174 31.76 -8.53 -23.60
CA GLY A 174 32.74 -8.24 -24.66
C GLY A 174 32.13 -8.23 -26.05
N LYS A 175 30.82 -7.97 -26.16
CA LYS A 175 30.02 -8.00 -27.39
C LYS A 175 29.30 -6.67 -27.57
N LYS A 176 29.04 -6.32 -28.83
CA LYS A 176 28.18 -5.19 -29.14
C LYS A 176 26.73 -5.52 -28.82
N ILE A 177 25.99 -4.61 -28.19
CA ILE A 177 24.57 -4.76 -27.89
C ILE A 177 23.79 -3.65 -28.58
N THR A 178 22.92 -4.02 -29.52
CA THR A 178 22.06 -3.06 -30.25
C THR A 178 20.62 -3.22 -29.81
N VAL A 179 20.06 -2.16 -29.22
CA VAL A 179 18.63 -2.09 -28.90
C VAL A 179 17.91 -1.57 -30.12
N LYS A 180 17.33 -2.47 -30.93
CA LYS A 180 16.60 -2.11 -32.14
C LYS A 180 15.20 -1.58 -31.79
N GLU A 181 14.56 -2.18 -30.80
CA GLU A 181 13.19 -1.90 -30.40
C GLU A 181 13.11 -1.86 -28.87
N PRO A 182 13.01 -0.68 -28.22
CA PRO A 182 13.01 -0.56 -26.76
C PRO A 182 11.61 -0.63 -26.11
N GLU A 183 10.52 -0.60 -26.90
CA GLU A 183 9.17 -0.36 -26.40
C GLU A 183 8.73 -1.45 -25.39
N ALA A 184 9.02 -2.71 -25.68
CA ALA A 184 8.69 -3.81 -24.77
C ALA A 184 9.39 -3.68 -23.41
N LEU A 185 10.69 -3.33 -23.41
CA LEU A 185 11.45 -3.08 -22.18
C LEU A 185 10.86 -1.91 -21.37
N MET A 186 10.50 -0.80 -22.07
CA MET A 186 9.91 0.37 -21.45
C MET A 186 8.53 0.07 -20.86
N GLN A 187 7.68 -0.66 -21.60
CA GLN A 187 6.36 -1.08 -21.12
C GLN A 187 6.44 -1.99 -19.91
N ILE A 188 7.36 -2.95 -19.93
CA ILE A 188 7.57 -3.90 -18.82
C ILE A 188 8.10 -3.21 -17.57
N SER A 189 8.94 -2.18 -17.72
CA SER A 189 9.45 -1.41 -16.61
C SER A 189 8.36 -0.65 -15.85
N GLY A 190 7.34 -0.14 -16.55
CA GLY A 190 6.24 0.63 -15.96
C GLY A 190 6.74 1.83 -15.12
N GLY A 191 7.89 2.42 -15.46
CA GLY A 191 8.51 3.51 -14.68
C GLY A 191 9.37 3.06 -13.48
N ASP A 192 9.59 1.73 -13.34
CA ASP A 192 10.46 1.14 -12.32
C ASP A 192 11.86 0.85 -12.90
N GLY A 193 12.86 1.61 -12.44
CA GLY A 193 14.24 1.45 -12.94
C GLY A 193 14.86 0.10 -12.59
N ARG A 194 14.50 -0.53 -11.48
CA ARG A 194 15.00 -1.86 -11.10
C ARG A 194 14.44 -2.93 -12.03
N LYS A 195 13.14 -2.85 -12.36
CA LYS A 195 12.52 -3.75 -13.33
C LYS A 195 13.16 -3.63 -14.69
N LEU A 196 13.42 -2.41 -15.17
CA LEU A 196 14.10 -2.18 -16.45
C LEU A 196 15.46 -2.87 -16.46
N LEU A 197 16.30 -2.60 -15.46
CA LEU A 197 17.66 -3.16 -15.39
C LEU A 197 17.67 -4.69 -15.33
N ASN A 198 16.76 -5.26 -14.56
CA ASN A 198 16.61 -6.72 -14.46
C ASN A 198 16.12 -7.33 -15.78
N ALA A 199 15.18 -6.66 -16.46
CA ALA A 199 14.68 -7.11 -17.77
C ALA A 199 15.79 -7.10 -18.83
N VAL A 200 16.56 -6.01 -18.88
CA VAL A 200 17.68 -5.89 -19.83
C VAL A 200 18.75 -6.95 -19.55
N GLU A 201 19.14 -7.16 -18.29
CA GLU A 201 20.11 -8.19 -17.88
C GLU A 201 19.65 -9.58 -18.30
N LEU A 202 18.37 -9.90 -18.06
CA LEU A 202 17.77 -11.18 -18.45
C LEU A 202 17.77 -11.38 -19.97
N VAL A 203 17.32 -10.39 -20.74
CA VAL A 203 17.22 -10.46 -22.20
C VAL A 203 18.61 -10.63 -22.83
N VAL A 204 19.59 -9.85 -22.39
CA VAL A 204 20.97 -9.93 -22.90
C VAL A 204 21.62 -11.28 -22.54
N THR A 205 21.42 -11.75 -21.32
CA THR A 205 21.94 -13.08 -20.91
C THR A 205 21.33 -14.18 -21.76
N SER A 206 20.01 -14.14 -21.98
CA SER A 206 19.32 -15.15 -22.81
C SER A 206 19.76 -15.11 -24.26
N LEU A 207 19.95 -13.91 -24.85
CA LEU A 207 20.50 -13.77 -26.21
C LEU A 207 21.90 -14.36 -26.32
N ASN A 208 22.77 -14.09 -25.35
CA ASN A 208 24.12 -14.62 -25.33
C ASN A 208 24.16 -16.14 -25.17
N ASP A 209 23.25 -16.71 -24.38
CA ASP A 209 23.18 -18.17 -24.15
C ASP A 209 22.65 -18.91 -25.39
N LEU A 210 21.82 -18.26 -26.24
CA LEU A 210 21.33 -18.81 -27.50
C LEU A 210 22.42 -18.86 -28.58
N ASP A 211 23.27 -17.85 -28.66
CA ASP A 211 24.38 -17.81 -29.60
C ASP A 211 25.64 -17.20 -28.97
N ILE A 212 26.43 -18.08 -28.37
CA ILE A 212 27.68 -17.69 -27.70
C ILE A 212 28.71 -17.15 -28.69
N ALA A 213 28.62 -17.52 -29.97
CA ALA A 213 29.56 -17.10 -31.02
C ALA A 213 29.19 -15.77 -31.68
N ALA A 214 27.98 -15.25 -31.43
CA ALA A 214 27.56 -13.96 -31.99
C ALA A 214 28.47 -12.81 -31.54
N GLU A 215 28.90 -11.96 -32.50
CA GLU A 215 29.67 -10.74 -32.20
C GLU A 215 28.76 -9.56 -31.77
N GLU A 216 27.50 -9.62 -32.14
CA GLU A 216 26.48 -8.60 -31.81
C GLU A 216 25.22 -9.26 -31.29
N LEU A 217 24.68 -8.69 -30.19
CA LEU A 217 23.40 -9.10 -29.60
C LEU A 217 22.34 -8.02 -29.92
N VAL A 218 21.24 -8.43 -30.57
CA VAL A 218 20.18 -7.50 -31.01
C VAL A 218 18.93 -7.70 -30.18
N ILE A 219 18.52 -6.67 -29.44
CA ILE A 219 17.30 -6.67 -28.63
C ILE A 219 16.13 -6.18 -29.51
N THR A 220 15.09 -7.03 -29.65
CA THR A 220 13.82 -6.72 -30.32
C THR A 220 12.66 -6.86 -29.36
N ASN A 221 11.51 -6.26 -29.69
CA ASN A 221 10.29 -6.36 -28.87
C ASN A 221 9.79 -7.80 -28.78
N ASP A 222 9.78 -8.54 -29.88
CA ASP A 222 9.33 -9.94 -29.92
C ASP A 222 10.19 -10.82 -29.01
N PHE A 223 11.51 -10.76 -29.14
CA PHE A 223 12.41 -11.53 -28.28
C PHE A 223 12.29 -11.13 -26.82
N THR A 224 12.19 -9.83 -26.52
CA THR A 224 12.00 -9.31 -25.16
C THR A 224 10.72 -9.88 -24.53
N THR A 225 9.61 -9.84 -25.28
CA THR A 225 8.31 -10.33 -24.81
C THR A 225 8.35 -11.84 -24.56
N ASP A 226 8.89 -12.63 -25.49
CA ASP A 226 9.01 -14.08 -25.37
C ASP A 226 9.93 -14.49 -24.21
N CYS A 227 11.09 -13.82 -24.09
CA CYS A 227 12.06 -14.05 -23.02
C CYS A 227 11.46 -13.79 -21.64
N ILE A 228 10.70 -12.70 -21.52
CA ILE A 228 10.09 -12.33 -20.24
C ILE A 228 8.87 -13.19 -19.95
N GLN A 229 8.00 -13.52 -20.92
CA GLN A 229 6.87 -14.42 -20.73
C GLN A 229 7.34 -15.82 -20.30
N SER A 230 8.40 -16.34 -20.90
CA SER A 230 9.00 -17.63 -20.53
C SER A 230 9.57 -17.63 -19.09
N ASN A 231 9.95 -16.46 -18.56
CA ASN A 231 10.49 -16.28 -17.23
C ASN A 231 9.48 -15.66 -16.22
N LEU A 232 8.30 -15.17 -16.69
CA LEU A 232 7.26 -14.56 -15.85
C LEU A 232 6.72 -15.52 -14.77
N VAL A 233 6.76 -16.83 -15.00
CA VAL A 233 6.47 -17.83 -13.97
C VAL A 233 7.40 -17.69 -12.74
N LYS A 234 8.56 -17.05 -12.90
CA LYS A 234 9.55 -16.82 -11.82
C LYS A 234 9.63 -15.37 -11.32
N TYR A 235 9.15 -14.38 -12.08
CA TYR A 235 9.57 -12.98 -11.88
C TYR A 235 8.51 -12.02 -11.29
N ASP A 236 7.21 -12.27 -11.45
CA ASP A 236 6.19 -11.26 -11.15
C ASP A 236 5.37 -11.51 -9.87
N LYS A 237 6.05 -11.48 -8.70
CA LYS A 237 5.34 -11.39 -7.41
C LYS A 237 4.94 -9.96 -7.00
N GLN A 238 5.31 -8.90 -7.75
CA GLN A 238 5.11 -7.49 -7.35
C GLN A 238 4.85 -6.52 -8.51
N GLY A 239 4.48 -6.98 -9.71
CA GLY A 239 4.33 -6.16 -10.90
C GLY A 239 2.91 -5.65 -11.20
N GLU A 240 2.79 -4.81 -12.24
CA GLU A 240 1.54 -4.19 -12.69
C GLU A 240 0.48 -5.22 -13.12
N MET A 241 0.89 -6.34 -13.74
CA MET A 241 0.03 -7.49 -14.04
C MET A 241 -0.56 -8.14 -12.79
N HIS A 242 0.13 -8.11 -11.66
CA HIS A 242 -0.39 -8.56 -10.37
C HIS A 242 -1.62 -7.74 -9.95
N TYR A 243 -1.54 -6.40 -10.06
CA TYR A 243 -2.68 -5.51 -9.76
C TYR A 243 -3.83 -5.68 -10.75
N ASP A 244 -3.56 -5.97 -12.01
CA ASP A 244 -4.59 -6.23 -13.02
C ASP A 244 -5.34 -7.54 -12.75
N ILE A 245 -4.62 -8.61 -12.42
CA ILE A 245 -5.22 -9.91 -12.10
C ILE A 245 -6.05 -9.82 -10.82
N ILE A 246 -5.55 -9.20 -9.76
CA ILE A 246 -6.30 -9.04 -8.51
C ILE A 246 -7.52 -8.13 -8.71
N SER A 247 -7.39 -7.07 -9.53
CA SER A 247 -8.50 -6.19 -9.88
C SER A 247 -9.57 -6.93 -10.68
N ALA A 248 -9.19 -7.77 -11.66
CA ALA A 248 -10.09 -8.60 -12.42
C ALA A 248 -10.78 -9.65 -11.52
N PHE A 249 -10.05 -10.28 -10.61
CA PHE A 249 -10.56 -11.21 -9.61
C PHE A 249 -11.66 -10.58 -8.75
N ILE A 250 -11.39 -9.40 -8.17
CA ILE A 250 -12.36 -8.67 -7.36
C ILE A 250 -13.57 -8.26 -8.18
N LYS A 251 -13.36 -7.70 -9.39
CA LYS A 251 -14.43 -7.27 -10.28
C LYS A 251 -15.32 -8.43 -10.75
N SER A 252 -14.75 -9.61 -10.96
CA SER A 252 -15.51 -10.81 -11.31
C SER A 252 -16.43 -11.25 -10.19
N MET A 253 -15.97 -11.26 -8.94
CA MET A 253 -16.83 -11.56 -7.78
C MET A 253 -17.90 -10.48 -7.57
N ARG A 254 -17.54 -9.20 -7.72
CA ARG A 254 -18.45 -8.05 -7.67
C ARG A 254 -19.52 -8.15 -8.76
N GLY A 255 -19.12 -8.54 -9.97
CA GLY A 255 -20.00 -8.75 -11.12
C GLY A 255 -20.79 -10.06 -11.09
N SER A 256 -20.67 -10.86 -10.02
CA SER A 256 -21.38 -12.15 -9.84
C SER A 256 -21.03 -13.20 -10.90
N ASP A 257 -19.77 -13.22 -11.38
CA ASP A 257 -19.26 -14.26 -12.27
C ASP A 257 -18.28 -15.20 -11.52
N PRO A 258 -18.78 -16.35 -11.00
CA PRO A 258 -17.94 -17.31 -10.30
C PRO A 258 -16.90 -18.00 -11.21
N ASN A 259 -17.18 -18.11 -12.52
CA ASN A 259 -16.27 -18.78 -13.45
C ASN A 259 -15.05 -17.88 -13.73
N ALA A 260 -15.27 -16.61 -14.03
CA ALA A 260 -14.19 -15.65 -14.19
C ALA A 260 -13.40 -15.49 -12.89
N ALA A 261 -14.05 -15.43 -11.73
CA ALA A 261 -13.41 -15.34 -10.44
C ALA A 261 -12.50 -16.55 -10.15
N LEU A 262 -12.95 -17.77 -10.45
CA LEU A 262 -12.14 -18.98 -10.33
C LEU A 262 -10.96 -18.99 -11.31
N TYR A 263 -11.16 -18.52 -12.54
CA TYR A 263 -10.07 -18.41 -13.51
C TYR A 263 -8.95 -17.48 -13.03
N TYR A 264 -9.29 -16.29 -12.54
CA TYR A 264 -8.30 -15.36 -12.00
C TYR A 264 -7.69 -15.85 -10.69
N LEU A 265 -8.44 -16.56 -9.84
CA LEU A 265 -7.88 -17.27 -8.68
C LEU A 265 -6.81 -18.27 -9.12
N ALA A 266 -7.11 -19.13 -10.11
CA ALA A 266 -6.16 -20.11 -10.61
C ALA A 266 -4.89 -19.43 -11.17
N ARG A 267 -5.03 -18.33 -11.90
CA ARG A 267 -3.87 -17.55 -12.39
C ARG A 267 -2.99 -17.03 -11.26
N MET A 268 -3.58 -16.56 -10.14
CA MET A 268 -2.82 -16.11 -8.96
C MET A 268 -2.10 -17.29 -8.27
N ILE A 269 -2.76 -18.45 -8.19
CA ILE A 269 -2.16 -19.67 -7.61
C ILE A 269 -0.95 -20.13 -8.43
N GLU A 270 -1.09 -20.24 -9.75
CA GLU A 270 0.00 -20.62 -10.66
C GLU A 270 1.16 -19.61 -10.65
N ALA A 271 0.87 -18.33 -10.46
CA ALA A 271 1.87 -17.29 -10.27
C ALA A 271 2.55 -17.33 -8.88
N GLY A 272 2.11 -18.22 -7.97
CA GLY A 272 2.68 -18.38 -6.63
C GLY A 272 2.35 -17.22 -5.68
N GLU A 273 1.17 -16.61 -5.85
CA GLU A 273 0.67 -15.54 -4.98
C GLU A 273 0.55 -15.99 -3.52
N ASP A 274 0.70 -15.05 -2.59
CA ASP A 274 0.46 -15.31 -1.18
C ASP A 274 -1.02 -15.65 -0.93
N PRO A 275 -1.33 -16.84 -0.42
CA PRO A 275 -2.72 -17.24 -0.18
C PRO A 275 -3.43 -16.35 0.84
N LEU A 276 -2.70 -15.76 1.79
CA LEU A 276 -3.25 -14.80 2.76
C LEU A 276 -3.58 -13.47 2.10
N PHE A 277 -2.80 -13.04 1.10
CA PHE A 277 -3.12 -11.85 0.32
C PHE A 277 -4.46 -12.04 -0.42
N ILE A 278 -4.65 -13.16 -1.09
CA ILE A 278 -5.91 -13.49 -1.78
C ILE A 278 -7.08 -13.50 -0.78
N ALA A 279 -6.93 -14.21 0.33
CA ALA A 279 -7.96 -14.31 1.38
C ALA A 279 -8.31 -12.94 1.97
N ARG A 280 -7.33 -12.05 2.18
CA ARG A 280 -7.55 -10.67 2.65
C ARG A 280 -8.41 -9.86 1.69
N ARG A 281 -8.19 -9.98 0.38
CA ARG A 281 -9.00 -9.29 -0.63
C ARG A 281 -10.45 -9.77 -0.63
N MET A 282 -10.67 -11.08 -0.43
CA MET A 282 -12.03 -11.64 -0.28
C MET A 282 -12.72 -11.15 1.00
N LEU A 283 -11.98 -11.03 2.11
CA LEU A 283 -12.49 -10.50 3.37
C LEU A 283 -12.97 -9.04 3.22
N ILE A 284 -12.21 -8.20 2.53
CA ILE A 284 -12.62 -6.81 2.24
C ILE A 284 -13.87 -6.81 1.36
N LEU A 285 -13.89 -7.55 0.24
CA LEU A 285 -15.00 -7.63 -0.70
C LEU A 285 -16.31 -8.09 -0.01
N SER A 286 -16.21 -8.99 0.97
CA SER A 286 -17.38 -9.49 1.70
C SER A 286 -18.14 -8.38 2.44
N SER A 287 -17.45 -7.32 2.86
CA SER A 287 -18.05 -6.15 3.51
C SER A 287 -18.33 -5.02 2.52
N GLU A 288 -17.43 -4.81 1.54
CA GLU A 288 -17.51 -3.73 0.55
C GLU A 288 -18.63 -3.94 -0.45
N ASP A 289 -18.75 -5.16 -1.02
CA ASP A 289 -19.64 -5.44 -2.15
C ASP A 289 -20.85 -6.31 -1.79
N ILE A 290 -20.81 -7.05 -0.68
CA ILE A 290 -21.90 -7.93 -0.23
C ILE A 290 -22.59 -7.35 0.98
N GLY A 291 -21.84 -6.93 1.99
CA GLY A 291 -22.36 -6.23 3.16
C GLY A 291 -23.59 -6.92 3.79
N ASN A 292 -24.62 -6.13 4.04
CA ASN A 292 -25.84 -6.57 4.68
C ASN A 292 -26.77 -7.39 3.78
N ALA A 293 -26.51 -7.47 2.48
CA ALA A 293 -27.28 -8.36 1.59
C ALA A 293 -27.08 -9.84 1.96
N ASN A 294 -25.85 -10.20 2.44
CA ASN A 294 -25.55 -11.52 2.98
C ASN A 294 -24.48 -11.44 4.08
N PRO A 295 -24.84 -11.23 5.36
CA PRO A 295 -23.87 -11.11 6.47
C PRO A 295 -22.98 -12.33 6.66
N ASN A 296 -23.40 -13.52 6.22
CA ASN A 296 -22.59 -14.73 6.29
C ASN A 296 -21.35 -14.66 5.40
N ALA A 297 -21.32 -13.75 4.41
CA ALA A 297 -20.16 -13.56 3.54
C ALA A 297 -18.92 -13.16 4.34
N LEU A 298 -19.05 -12.23 5.27
CA LEU A 298 -17.96 -11.80 6.15
C LEU A 298 -17.48 -12.94 7.06
N LEU A 299 -18.41 -13.72 7.63
CA LEU A 299 -18.08 -14.86 8.50
C LEU A 299 -17.32 -15.94 7.72
N LEU A 300 -17.77 -16.28 6.52
CA LEU A 300 -17.11 -17.28 5.68
C LEU A 300 -15.75 -16.80 5.19
N ALA A 301 -15.63 -15.55 4.79
CA ALA A 301 -14.36 -14.96 4.34
C ALA A 301 -13.34 -14.91 5.50
N ASN A 302 -13.78 -14.60 6.72
CA ASN A 302 -12.90 -14.65 7.90
C ASN A 302 -12.48 -16.08 8.24
N ALA A 303 -13.40 -17.04 8.21
CA ALA A 303 -13.07 -18.46 8.41
C ALA A 303 -12.11 -18.98 7.33
N CYS A 304 -12.25 -18.51 6.08
CA CYS A 304 -11.33 -18.81 4.99
C CYS A 304 -9.93 -18.26 5.30
N PHE A 305 -9.81 -17.00 5.71
CA PHE A 305 -8.54 -16.38 6.08
C PHE A 305 -7.83 -17.18 7.18
N ASP A 306 -8.54 -17.54 8.25
CA ASP A 306 -8.00 -18.32 9.36
C ASP A 306 -7.58 -19.73 8.95
N ALA A 307 -8.36 -20.39 8.10
CA ALA A 307 -8.07 -21.73 7.60
C ALA A 307 -6.84 -21.73 6.68
N VAL A 308 -6.77 -20.77 5.76
CA VAL A 308 -5.63 -20.60 4.83
C VAL A 308 -4.35 -20.31 5.60
N ASN A 309 -4.41 -19.49 6.66
CA ASN A 309 -3.27 -19.21 7.53
C ASN A 309 -2.72 -20.44 8.28
N LYS A 310 -3.60 -21.41 8.57
CA LYS A 310 -3.22 -22.65 9.28
C LYS A 310 -2.68 -23.72 8.33
N ILE A 311 -3.18 -23.77 7.10
CA ILE A 311 -2.96 -24.92 6.19
C ILE A 311 -1.86 -24.59 5.18
N GLY A 312 -1.86 -23.40 4.57
CA GLY A 312 -0.91 -23.04 3.52
C GLY A 312 -1.16 -23.76 2.19
N TRP A 313 -0.21 -23.62 1.26
CA TRP A 313 -0.24 -24.35 -0.02
C TRP A 313 0.21 -25.81 0.14
N PRO A 314 -0.31 -26.77 -0.68
CA PRO A 314 -1.22 -26.55 -1.83
C PRO A 314 -2.72 -26.60 -1.48
N GLU A 315 -3.12 -27.03 -0.30
CA GLU A 315 -4.53 -27.33 0.06
C GLU A 315 -5.38 -26.05 0.20
N SER A 316 -4.80 -24.90 0.50
CA SER A 316 -5.50 -23.62 0.57
C SER A 316 -6.31 -23.30 -0.69
N ARG A 317 -5.91 -23.80 -1.87
CA ARG A 317 -6.66 -23.62 -3.12
C ARG A 317 -8.11 -24.08 -3.04
N ILE A 318 -8.40 -25.12 -2.27
CA ILE A 318 -9.74 -25.71 -2.14
C ILE A 318 -10.62 -24.77 -1.33
N ILE A 319 -10.09 -24.27 -0.20
CA ILE A 319 -10.80 -23.36 0.71
C ILE A 319 -11.05 -22.01 0.03
N LEU A 320 -10.05 -21.48 -0.68
CA LEU A 320 -10.17 -20.27 -1.49
C LEU A 320 -11.25 -20.42 -2.57
N ALA A 321 -11.24 -21.52 -3.32
CA ALA A 321 -12.22 -21.78 -4.37
C ALA A 321 -13.67 -21.87 -3.83
N GLN A 322 -13.89 -22.55 -2.70
CA GLN A 322 -15.19 -22.60 -2.04
C GLN A 322 -15.67 -21.20 -1.66
N THR A 323 -14.80 -20.39 -1.08
CA THR A 323 -15.16 -19.03 -0.63
C THR A 323 -15.42 -18.11 -1.83
N VAL A 324 -14.59 -18.18 -2.87
CA VAL A 324 -14.78 -17.41 -4.12
C VAL A 324 -16.13 -17.66 -4.75
N THR A 325 -16.50 -18.95 -4.90
CA THR A 325 -17.81 -19.31 -5.50
C THR A 325 -18.98 -18.80 -4.67
N TYR A 326 -18.87 -18.88 -3.34
CA TYR A 326 -19.90 -18.37 -2.43
C TYR A 326 -20.02 -16.84 -2.53
N LEU A 327 -18.91 -16.10 -2.48
CA LEU A 327 -18.92 -14.63 -2.55
C LEU A 327 -19.41 -14.13 -3.91
N ALA A 328 -18.95 -14.76 -5.01
CA ALA A 328 -19.39 -14.42 -6.36
C ALA A 328 -20.91 -14.62 -6.54
N SER A 329 -21.46 -15.71 -5.96
CA SER A 329 -22.89 -16.05 -6.07
C SER A 329 -23.80 -15.34 -5.05
N SER A 330 -23.23 -14.61 -4.08
CA SER A 330 -24.00 -13.87 -3.08
C SER A 330 -24.65 -12.62 -3.66
N PRO A 331 -25.84 -12.21 -3.18
CA PRO A 331 -26.42 -10.91 -3.51
C PRO A 331 -25.46 -9.80 -3.08
N LYS A 332 -25.49 -8.68 -3.81
CA LYS A 332 -24.56 -7.56 -3.62
C LYS A 332 -25.25 -6.37 -2.96
N SER A 333 -24.50 -5.69 -2.09
CA SER A 333 -24.86 -4.38 -1.53
C SER A 333 -23.62 -3.64 -1.05
N ASN A 334 -23.46 -2.41 -1.45
CA ASN A 334 -22.46 -1.48 -0.95
C ASN A 334 -23.06 -0.41 -0.02
N ALA A 335 -24.28 -0.60 0.48
CA ALA A 335 -24.99 0.37 1.31
C ALA A 335 -24.17 0.79 2.55
N ALA A 336 -23.46 -0.14 3.19
CA ALA A 336 -22.64 0.16 4.35
C ALA A 336 -21.42 1.03 4.01
N VAL A 337 -20.79 0.80 2.86
CA VAL A 337 -19.65 1.61 2.37
C VAL A 337 -20.13 3.00 2.02
N SER A 338 -21.20 3.13 1.24
CA SER A 338 -21.77 4.43 0.90
C SER A 338 -22.17 5.23 2.15
N ALA A 339 -22.69 4.54 3.17
CA ALA A 339 -23.08 5.16 4.43
C ALA A 339 -21.89 5.73 5.22
N ILE A 340 -20.82 4.97 5.35
CA ILE A 340 -19.61 5.46 6.08
C ILE A 340 -18.90 6.55 5.29
N ASP A 341 -18.85 6.48 3.97
CA ASP A 341 -18.26 7.52 3.13
C ASP A 341 -19.05 8.84 3.24
N ALA A 342 -20.38 8.77 3.21
CA ALA A 342 -21.26 9.91 3.43
C ALA A 342 -21.09 10.50 4.84
N ALA A 343 -21.00 9.65 5.87
CA ALA A 343 -20.77 10.11 7.24
C ALA A 343 -19.41 10.80 7.40
N GLN A 344 -18.35 10.25 6.80
CA GLN A 344 -17.03 10.90 6.83
C GLN A 344 -17.00 12.22 6.06
N ALA A 345 -17.72 12.31 4.93
CA ALA A 345 -17.86 13.56 4.18
C ALA A 345 -18.57 14.63 5.02
N LEU A 346 -19.69 14.24 5.67
CA LEU A 346 -20.43 15.14 6.54
C LEU A 346 -19.58 15.65 7.72
N VAL A 347 -18.82 14.78 8.39
CA VAL A 347 -17.91 15.19 9.48
C VAL A 347 -16.83 16.15 8.97
N ARG A 348 -16.29 15.94 7.77
CA ARG A 348 -15.31 16.86 7.17
C ARG A 348 -15.90 18.24 6.84
N GLU A 349 -17.18 18.29 6.48
CA GLU A 349 -17.90 19.52 6.16
C GLU A 349 -18.29 20.30 7.41
N THR A 350 -18.82 19.60 8.42
CA THR A 350 -19.40 20.25 9.62
C THR A 350 -18.42 20.42 10.77
N GLY A 351 -17.27 19.72 10.73
CA GLY A 351 -16.35 19.63 11.87
C GLY A 351 -16.92 18.83 13.05
N ASP A 352 -16.31 19.01 14.22
CA ASP A 352 -16.70 18.34 15.46
C ASP A 352 -17.94 19.00 16.09
N LEU A 353 -19.12 18.63 15.65
CA LEU A 353 -20.36 19.09 16.26
C LEU A 353 -20.54 18.49 17.68
N PRO A 354 -21.09 19.25 18.64
CA PRO A 354 -21.25 18.80 20.00
C PRO A 354 -22.26 17.64 20.12
N VAL A 355 -21.89 16.61 20.86
CA VAL A 355 -22.82 15.51 21.18
C VAL A 355 -23.98 16.06 21.99
N PRO A 356 -25.25 15.74 21.66
CA PRO A 356 -26.43 16.19 22.41
C PRO A 356 -26.32 15.87 23.90
N LEU A 357 -26.73 16.81 24.78
CA LEU A 357 -26.53 16.68 26.23
C LEU A 357 -27.18 15.42 26.81
N HIS A 358 -28.36 15.05 26.34
CA HIS A 358 -29.07 13.85 26.82
C HIS A 358 -28.33 12.53 26.50
N LEU A 359 -27.44 12.52 25.50
CA LEU A 359 -26.63 11.34 25.15
C LEU A 359 -25.31 11.26 25.92
N ARG A 360 -24.93 12.33 26.63
CA ARG A 360 -23.67 12.36 27.40
C ARG A 360 -23.85 11.70 28.76
N ASN A 361 -22.90 10.89 29.18
CA ASN A 361 -22.90 10.31 30.53
C ASN A 361 -22.69 11.37 31.62
N ALA A 362 -23.39 11.24 32.75
CA ALA A 362 -23.32 12.17 33.86
C ALA A 362 -22.79 11.47 35.16
N PRO A 363 -21.52 10.98 35.21
CA PRO A 363 -21.00 10.26 36.37
C PRO A 363 -20.79 11.15 37.62
N THR A 364 -20.69 12.47 37.44
CA THR A 364 -20.47 13.40 38.55
C THR A 364 -21.68 14.31 38.78
N LYS A 365 -21.81 14.88 40.02
CA LYS A 365 -22.87 15.84 40.31
C LYS A 365 -22.80 17.06 39.43
N LEU A 366 -21.61 17.60 39.16
CA LEU A 366 -21.41 18.74 38.25
C LEU A 366 -21.94 18.48 36.87
N MET A 367 -21.70 17.28 36.30
CA MET A 367 -22.22 16.91 34.96
C MET A 367 -23.75 16.87 34.95
N LYS A 368 -24.38 16.37 36.03
CA LYS A 368 -25.84 16.38 36.15
C LYS A 368 -26.37 17.81 36.24
N ASP A 369 -25.70 18.66 37.02
CA ASP A 369 -26.08 20.07 37.16
C ASP A 369 -25.92 20.83 35.80
N LEU A 370 -25.04 20.37 34.91
CA LEU A 370 -24.87 20.88 33.53
C LEU A 370 -25.85 20.27 32.53
N GLY A 371 -26.83 19.46 32.96
CA GLY A 371 -27.85 18.86 32.11
C GLY A 371 -27.41 17.62 31.30
N TYR A 372 -26.29 17.01 31.65
CA TYR A 372 -25.86 15.75 31.02
C TYR A 372 -26.82 14.63 31.39
N SER A 373 -27.16 13.78 30.41
CA SER A 373 -28.15 12.67 30.54
C SER A 373 -29.59 13.12 30.80
N ASP A 374 -29.87 14.43 30.87
CA ASP A 374 -31.21 14.91 31.09
C ASP A 374 -32.12 14.66 29.89
N GLY A 375 -33.27 14.04 30.15
CA GLY A 375 -34.20 13.64 29.07
C GLY A 375 -33.82 12.40 28.25
N TYR A 376 -32.73 11.70 28.58
CA TYR A 376 -32.41 10.44 27.91
C TYR A 376 -33.47 9.37 28.16
N LYS A 377 -33.97 8.78 27.08
CA LYS A 377 -34.97 7.73 27.12
C LYS A 377 -34.31 6.37 26.86
N TYR A 378 -34.27 5.49 27.84
CA TYR A 378 -33.71 4.16 27.72
C TYR A 378 -34.62 3.25 26.91
N ALA A 379 -34.25 2.90 25.67
CA ALA A 379 -35.10 2.20 24.72
C ALA A 379 -35.69 0.88 25.23
N HIS A 380 -34.91 0.14 26.03
CA HIS A 380 -35.40 -1.15 26.60
C HIS A 380 -36.55 -0.98 27.64
N ALA A 381 -36.83 0.22 28.12
CA ALA A 381 -37.97 0.49 28.99
C ALA A 381 -39.27 0.72 28.20
N TYR A 382 -39.22 0.69 26.87
CA TYR A 382 -40.35 0.94 26.00
C TYR A 382 -40.72 -0.29 25.17
N GLN A 383 -42.00 -0.38 24.77
CA GLN A 383 -42.53 -1.49 23.97
C GLN A 383 -41.75 -1.61 22.64
N GLY A 384 -41.33 -2.83 22.29
CA GLY A 384 -40.55 -3.08 21.09
C GLY A 384 -39.09 -2.60 21.19
N ASN A 385 -38.60 -2.28 22.39
CA ASN A 385 -37.24 -1.75 22.63
C ASN A 385 -36.89 -0.53 21.76
N PHE A 386 -37.92 0.31 21.51
CA PHE A 386 -37.78 1.52 20.68
C PHE A 386 -38.50 2.71 21.31
N VAL A 387 -37.89 3.86 21.25
CA VAL A 387 -38.49 5.15 21.58
C VAL A 387 -37.89 6.21 20.67
N GLU A 388 -38.76 7.05 20.13
CA GLU A 388 -38.30 8.16 19.29
C GLU A 388 -37.59 9.21 20.11
N GLN A 389 -36.32 9.45 19.77
CA GLN A 389 -35.52 10.57 20.28
C GLN A 389 -34.43 10.94 19.23
N GLU A 390 -33.86 12.13 19.38
CA GLU A 390 -32.77 12.56 18.50
C GLU A 390 -31.43 11.98 18.96
N PHE A 391 -30.67 11.41 18.03
CA PHE A 391 -29.32 10.90 18.27
C PHE A 391 -28.22 11.70 17.56
N LEU A 392 -28.58 12.46 16.53
CA LEU A 392 -27.65 13.33 15.84
C LEU A 392 -27.60 14.72 16.49
N PRO A 393 -26.49 15.46 16.36
CA PRO A 393 -26.48 16.89 16.63
C PRO A 393 -27.62 17.62 15.90
N THR A 394 -28.13 18.67 16.53
CA THR A 394 -29.31 19.41 16.04
C THR A 394 -29.11 19.95 14.62
N GLU A 395 -27.90 20.38 14.31
CA GLU A 395 -27.48 20.95 13.03
C GLU A 395 -27.60 19.97 11.86
N ILE A 396 -27.52 18.68 12.14
CA ILE A 396 -27.57 17.59 11.15
C ILE A 396 -28.72 16.62 11.42
N SER A 397 -29.68 17.03 12.23
CA SER A 397 -30.88 16.22 12.52
C SER A 397 -31.61 15.87 11.24
N GLY A 398 -32.05 14.61 11.11
CA GLY A 398 -32.77 14.12 9.93
C GLY A 398 -31.90 13.76 8.73
N THR A 399 -30.55 13.92 8.81
CA THR A 399 -29.66 13.50 7.74
C THR A 399 -29.72 11.98 7.56
N VAL A 400 -29.96 11.53 6.32
CA VAL A 400 -29.94 10.11 5.95
C VAL A 400 -28.54 9.72 5.50
N LEU A 401 -27.89 8.84 6.25
CA LEU A 401 -26.55 8.31 5.94
C LEU A 401 -26.61 6.87 5.44
N TYR A 402 -27.50 6.04 6.01
CA TYR A 402 -27.65 4.64 5.62
C TYR A 402 -28.97 4.43 4.90
N GLU A 403 -28.88 3.90 3.68
CA GLU A 403 -30.03 3.56 2.87
C GLU A 403 -29.93 2.08 2.42
N PRO A 404 -30.76 1.18 2.97
CA PRO A 404 -30.80 -0.22 2.56
C PRO A 404 -31.11 -0.37 1.07
N GLN A 405 -30.40 -1.24 0.36
CA GLN A 405 -30.61 -1.48 -1.07
C GLN A 405 -31.76 -2.43 -1.36
N ASP A 406 -32.12 -2.57 -2.65
CA ASP A 406 -33.21 -3.41 -3.08
C ASP A 406 -32.78 -4.88 -3.28
N ASN A 407 -32.51 -5.56 -2.16
CA ASN A 407 -32.34 -7.00 -2.11
C ASN A 407 -33.25 -7.60 -1.00
N PRO A 408 -33.52 -8.92 -0.99
CA PRO A 408 -34.51 -9.50 -0.07
C PRO A 408 -34.28 -9.18 1.40
N ARG A 409 -33.00 -9.21 1.85
CA ARG A 409 -32.67 -8.96 3.26
C ARG A 409 -32.75 -7.48 3.62
N GLU A 410 -32.20 -6.62 2.80
CA GLU A 410 -32.22 -5.19 3.08
C GLU A 410 -33.58 -4.55 2.88
N ARG A 411 -34.46 -5.14 2.07
CA ARG A 411 -35.90 -4.78 2.05
C ARG A 411 -36.58 -5.05 3.40
N GLU A 412 -36.22 -6.16 4.07
CA GLU A 412 -36.72 -6.44 5.42
C GLU A 412 -36.16 -5.44 6.45
N LEU A 413 -34.87 -5.12 6.37
CA LEU A 413 -34.26 -4.09 7.21
C LEU A 413 -34.91 -2.72 6.98
N ARG A 414 -35.13 -2.32 5.73
CA ARG A 414 -35.83 -1.08 5.36
C ARG A 414 -37.23 -1.04 5.98
N LYS A 415 -38.02 -2.13 5.89
CA LYS A 415 -39.33 -2.23 6.48
C LYS A 415 -39.27 -1.99 8.01
N ASN A 416 -38.38 -2.67 8.71
CA ASN A 416 -38.17 -2.50 10.15
C ASN A 416 -37.77 -1.09 10.55
N LEU A 417 -36.92 -0.43 9.76
CA LEU A 417 -36.48 0.97 9.99
C LEU A 417 -37.66 1.93 9.76
N ARG A 418 -38.44 1.71 8.70
CA ARG A 418 -39.63 2.50 8.39
C ARG A 418 -40.70 2.43 9.49
N GLU A 419 -40.94 1.26 10.06
CA GLU A 419 -41.87 1.07 11.17
C GLU A 419 -41.45 1.86 12.41
N LYS A 420 -40.12 2.01 12.65
CA LYS A 420 -39.58 2.74 13.80
C LYS A 420 -39.48 4.24 13.55
N TRP A 421 -38.84 4.65 12.45
CA TRP A 421 -38.47 6.03 12.19
C TRP A 421 -39.47 6.81 11.35
N LYS A 422 -40.47 6.11 10.77
CA LYS A 422 -41.56 6.70 9.98
C LYS A 422 -41.01 7.68 8.93
N GLU A 423 -41.43 8.95 9.04
CA GLU A 423 -41.07 10.00 8.09
C GLU A 423 -39.69 10.64 8.36
N LYS A 424 -39.10 10.41 9.54
CA LYS A 424 -37.87 11.11 9.93
C LYS A 424 -36.72 10.93 8.94
N TYR A 425 -36.54 9.69 8.44
CA TYR A 425 -35.46 9.35 7.49
C TYR A 425 -35.96 8.90 6.12
N GLY A 426 -37.26 8.84 5.89
CA GLY A 426 -37.87 8.52 4.58
C GLY A 426 -37.64 7.09 4.06
N TYR A 427 -37.38 6.12 4.95
CA TYR A 427 -37.16 4.71 4.56
C TYR A 427 -38.30 4.08 3.77
#